data_1123095097dc6ba233a66ea60c195f6e
#
_entry.id   1123095097dc6ba233a66ea60c195f6e
#
_cell.length_a   1.000
_cell.length_b   1.000
_cell.length_c   1.000
_cell.angle_alpha   90.00
_cell.angle_beta   90.00
_cell.angle_gamma   90.00
#
_symmetry.space_group_name_H-M   'P 1'
#
loop_
_entity.id
_entity.type
_entity.pdbx_description
1 polymer ?
#
loop_
_entity_poly.entity_id
_entity_poly.type
_entity_poly.pdbx_seq_one_letter_code
_entity_poly.pdbx_strand_id
1 'polypeptide(L)'
;MTTLSLEEEKRFEELCKMAFNFARNNEYENLKIMIEAGLNVNLKTHKGDSLLMLAAYNNSYESAKMLLEKGAKVDEKNDRGQTPLAGVCFKGYLPMCELLVKYGANIDENNGLGMTPYTFAIMF
;
A
#
# COMPACT_ATOMS: atom_id res chain seq x y z
N MET A 1 -25.46 18.11 -5.01
CA MET A 1 -24.48 17.27 -4.31
C MET A 1 -25.21 16.43 -3.26
N THR A 2 -25.05 15.13 -3.34
CA THR A 2 -25.73 14.23 -2.39
C THR A 2 -24.87 14.07 -1.15
N THR A 3 -25.42 14.40 0.01
CA THR A 3 -24.76 14.10 1.29
C THR A 3 -25.11 12.67 1.66
N LEU A 4 -24.10 11.89 2.03
CA LEU A 4 -24.33 10.55 2.54
C LEU A 4 -25.06 10.61 3.87
N SER A 5 -25.98 9.68 4.12
CA SER A 5 -26.61 9.54 5.43
C SER A 5 -25.56 9.05 6.43
N LEU A 6 -25.83 9.21 7.73
CA LEU A 6 -24.93 8.72 8.78
C LEU A 6 -24.71 7.20 8.68
N GLU A 7 -25.76 6.46 8.31
CA GLU A 7 -25.65 5.00 8.13
C GLU A 7 -24.78 4.64 6.93
N GLU A 8 -24.88 5.40 5.83
CA GLU A 8 -24.06 5.18 4.64
C GLU A 8 -22.61 5.50 4.93
N GLU A 9 -22.33 6.56 5.68
CA GLU A 9 -20.97 6.90 6.09
C GLU A 9 -20.35 5.82 6.95
N LYS A 10 -21.10 5.29 7.92
CA LYS A 10 -20.61 4.18 8.78
C LYS A 10 -20.34 2.93 7.97
N ARG A 11 -21.22 2.60 7.02
CA ARG A 11 -21.03 1.44 6.14
C ARG A 11 -19.78 1.60 5.29
N PHE A 12 -19.56 2.79 4.76
CA PHE A 12 -18.37 3.08 3.96
C PHE A 12 -17.09 2.93 4.80
N GLU A 13 -17.09 3.44 6.03
CA GLU A 13 -15.96 3.28 6.95
C GLU A 13 -15.66 1.81 7.23
N GLU A 14 -16.70 1.01 7.44
CA GLU A 14 -16.54 -0.43 7.66
C GLU A 14 -15.94 -1.14 6.45
N LEU A 15 -16.38 -0.79 5.24
CA LEU A 15 -15.83 -1.32 4.01
C LEU A 15 -14.35 -0.95 3.85
N CYS A 16 -13.99 0.29 4.18
CA CYS A 16 -12.59 0.73 4.14
C CYS A 16 -11.74 -0.09 5.11
N LYS A 17 -12.22 -0.31 6.33
CA LYS A 17 -11.52 -1.13 7.33
C LYS A 17 -11.33 -2.55 6.85
N MET A 18 -12.34 -3.13 6.20
CA MET A 18 -12.23 -4.46 5.60
C MET A 18 -11.14 -4.48 4.53
N ALA A 19 -11.11 -3.49 3.66
CA ALA A 19 -10.10 -3.39 2.59
C ALA A 19 -8.69 -3.32 3.18
N PHE A 20 -8.49 -2.51 4.21
CA PHE A 20 -7.19 -2.42 4.88
C PHE A 20 -6.77 -3.76 5.48
N ASN A 21 -7.69 -4.47 6.12
CA ASN A 21 -7.41 -5.78 6.70
C ASN A 21 -7.12 -6.82 5.63
N PHE A 22 -7.84 -6.80 4.52
CA PHE A 22 -7.55 -7.69 3.40
C PHE A 22 -6.14 -7.48 2.86
N ALA A 23 -5.71 -6.22 2.75
CA ALA A 23 -4.35 -5.89 2.30
C ALA A 23 -3.30 -6.41 3.29
N ARG A 24 -3.53 -6.20 4.59
CA ARG A 24 -2.60 -6.67 5.64
C ARG A 24 -2.47 -8.19 5.68
N ASN A 25 -3.58 -8.90 5.48
CA ASN A 25 -3.67 -10.34 5.65
C ASN A 25 -3.51 -11.12 4.35
N ASN A 26 -3.11 -10.44 3.28
CA ASN A 26 -2.90 -11.04 1.97
C ASN A 26 -4.16 -11.70 1.38
N GLU A 27 -5.33 -11.16 1.71
CA GLU A 27 -6.59 -11.64 1.15
C GLU A 27 -6.87 -10.92 -0.17
N TYR A 28 -6.03 -11.18 -1.16
CA TYR A 28 -6.01 -10.42 -2.41
C TYR A 28 -7.27 -10.62 -3.25
N GLU A 29 -7.89 -11.80 -3.20
CA GLU A 29 -9.11 -12.08 -3.97
C GLU A 29 -10.27 -11.21 -3.49
N ASN A 30 -10.45 -11.12 -2.16
CA ASN A 30 -11.48 -10.28 -1.56
C ASN A 30 -11.24 -8.80 -1.85
N LEU A 31 -9.98 -8.36 -1.72
CA LEU A 31 -9.61 -6.98 -2.00
C LEU A 31 -9.83 -6.65 -3.48
N LYS A 32 -9.49 -7.57 -4.37
CA LYS A 32 -9.67 -7.39 -5.81
C LYS A 32 -11.15 -7.18 -6.16
N ILE A 33 -12.05 -7.96 -5.55
CA ILE A 33 -13.49 -7.81 -5.74
C ILE A 33 -13.93 -6.40 -5.37
N MET A 34 -13.46 -5.88 -4.24
CA MET A 34 -13.80 -4.51 -3.79
C MET A 34 -13.30 -3.46 -4.77
N ILE A 35 -12.08 -3.59 -5.27
CA ILE A 35 -11.50 -2.64 -6.23
C ILE A 35 -12.25 -2.69 -7.56
N GLU A 36 -12.57 -3.88 -8.04
CA GLU A 36 -13.34 -4.04 -9.29
C GLU A 36 -14.76 -3.49 -9.15
N ALA A 37 -15.29 -3.47 -7.93
CA ALA A 37 -16.60 -2.88 -7.65
C ALA A 37 -16.55 -1.37 -7.47
N GLY A 38 -15.38 -0.74 -7.55
CA GLY A 38 -15.25 0.71 -7.52
C GLY A 38 -14.46 1.30 -6.34
N LEU A 39 -13.93 0.47 -5.45
CA LEU A 39 -13.10 0.98 -4.36
C LEU A 39 -11.83 1.61 -4.94
N ASN A 40 -11.45 2.78 -4.43
CA ASN A 40 -10.24 3.47 -4.87
C ASN A 40 -9.01 2.62 -4.52
N VAL A 41 -8.24 2.23 -5.54
CA VAL A 41 -7.02 1.42 -5.36
C VAL A 41 -5.97 2.16 -4.52
N ASN A 42 -6.03 3.49 -4.49
CA ASN A 42 -5.11 4.34 -3.72
C ASN A 42 -5.71 4.81 -2.39
N LEU A 43 -6.71 4.10 -1.88
CA LEU A 43 -7.30 4.40 -0.59
C LEU A 43 -6.24 4.41 0.50
N LYS A 44 -6.31 5.39 1.41
CA LYS A 44 -5.35 5.56 2.51
C LYS A 44 -6.05 5.51 3.86
N THR A 45 -5.33 5.03 4.86
CA THR A 45 -5.75 5.15 6.26
C THR A 45 -5.61 6.61 6.71
N HIS A 46 -6.12 6.92 7.90
CA HIS A 46 -5.98 8.26 8.50
C HIS A 46 -4.52 8.63 8.79
N LYS A 47 -3.60 7.66 8.78
CA LYS A 47 -2.15 7.89 8.90
C LYS A 47 -1.47 8.05 7.53
N GLY A 48 -2.24 8.03 6.46
CA GLY A 48 -1.72 8.15 5.11
C GLY A 48 -1.15 6.89 4.51
N ASP A 49 -1.30 5.73 5.17
CA ASP A 49 -0.82 4.45 4.65
C ASP A 49 -1.77 3.95 3.56
N SER A 50 -1.26 3.77 2.34
CA SER A 50 -2.05 3.24 1.23
C SER A 50 -2.27 1.74 1.39
N LEU A 51 -3.23 1.21 0.62
CA LEU A 51 -3.44 -0.24 0.55
C LEU A 51 -2.14 -0.96 0.17
N LEU A 52 -1.41 -0.42 -0.81
CA LEU A 52 -0.14 -0.99 -1.23
C LEU A 52 0.89 -1.00 -0.09
N MET A 53 0.96 0.09 0.67
CA MET A 53 1.88 0.18 1.81
C MET A 53 1.55 -0.85 2.88
N LEU A 54 0.26 -1.04 3.19
CA LEU A 54 -0.16 -2.05 4.16
C LEU A 54 0.19 -3.46 3.69
N ALA A 55 -0.04 -3.75 2.41
CA ALA A 55 0.33 -5.04 1.83
C ALA A 55 1.84 -5.26 1.87
N ALA A 56 2.60 -4.25 1.46
CA ALA A 56 4.06 -4.35 1.40
C ALA A 56 4.67 -4.53 2.79
N TYR A 57 4.26 -3.73 3.75
CA TYR A 57 4.79 -3.77 5.12
C TYR A 57 4.47 -5.06 5.85
N ASN A 58 3.41 -5.74 5.46
CA ASN A 58 3.01 -7.03 6.04
C ASN A 58 3.43 -8.23 5.20
N ASN A 59 4.29 -7.99 4.20
CA ASN A 59 4.78 -9.01 3.27
C ASN A 59 3.65 -9.79 2.56
N SER A 60 2.55 -9.10 2.30
CA SER A 60 1.39 -9.64 1.58
C SER A 60 1.63 -9.52 0.07
N TYR A 61 2.44 -10.42 -0.46
CA TYR A 61 2.99 -10.32 -1.81
C TYR A 61 1.91 -10.33 -2.88
N GLU A 62 0.97 -11.28 -2.83
CA GLU A 62 -0.09 -11.40 -3.82
C GLU A 62 -1.01 -10.18 -3.82
N SER A 63 -1.31 -9.64 -2.63
CA SER A 63 -2.10 -8.42 -2.51
C SER A 63 -1.36 -7.22 -3.12
N ALA A 64 -0.07 -7.08 -2.82
CA ALA A 64 0.75 -6.00 -3.37
C ALA A 64 0.80 -6.08 -4.90
N LYS A 65 1.02 -7.29 -5.43
CA LYS A 65 1.08 -7.52 -6.87
C LYS A 65 -0.27 -7.16 -7.53
N MET A 66 -1.36 -7.61 -6.96
CA MET A 66 -2.70 -7.30 -7.47
C MET A 66 -2.96 -5.80 -7.47
N LEU A 67 -2.61 -5.11 -6.38
CA LEU A 67 -2.78 -3.66 -6.28
C LEU A 67 -1.99 -2.92 -7.36
N LEU A 68 -0.75 -3.33 -7.60
CA LEU A 68 0.09 -2.74 -8.63
C LEU A 68 -0.48 -3.00 -10.03
N GLU A 69 -0.99 -4.19 -10.28
CA GLU A 69 -1.66 -4.54 -11.55
C GLU A 69 -2.92 -3.69 -11.76
N LYS A 70 -3.59 -3.28 -10.69
CA LYS A 70 -4.76 -2.41 -10.73
C LYS A 70 -4.42 -0.92 -10.74
N GLY A 71 -3.16 -0.57 -10.86
CA GLY A 71 -2.72 0.82 -11.02
C GLY A 71 -2.42 1.55 -9.72
N ALA A 72 -2.16 0.85 -8.63
CA ALA A 72 -1.75 1.51 -7.37
C ALA A 72 -0.48 2.34 -7.60
N LYS A 73 -0.42 3.51 -6.99
CA LYS A 73 0.75 4.39 -7.06
C LYS A 73 1.86 3.79 -6.21
N VAL A 74 2.96 3.42 -6.87
CA VAL A 74 4.04 2.66 -6.23
C VAL A 74 4.82 3.46 -5.20
N ASP A 75 4.92 4.78 -5.38
CA ASP A 75 5.70 5.68 -4.51
C ASP A 75 4.83 6.58 -3.63
N GLU A 76 3.58 6.22 -3.41
CA GLU A 76 2.68 7.00 -2.56
C GLU A 76 3.21 7.04 -1.13
N LYS A 77 3.48 8.24 -0.61
CA LYS A 77 4.03 8.43 0.73
C LYS A 77 2.93 8.46 1.79
N ASN A 78 3.25 7.97 2.97
CA ASN A 78 2.39 8.14 4.14
C ASN A 78 2.65 9.51 4.79
N ASP A 79 1.98 9.79 5.91
CA ASP A 79 2.11 11.08 6.61
C ASP A 79 3.51 11.30 7.19
N ARG A 80 4.31 10.23 7.33
CA ARG A 80 5.71 10.31 7.76
C ARG A 80 6.69 10.44 6.60
N GLY A 81 6.18 10.58 5.37
CA GLY A 81 7.01 10.73 4.17
C GLY A 81 7.68 9.45 3.71
N GLN A 82 7.21 8.29 4.14
CA GLN A 82 7.78 7.00 3.78
C GLN A 82 7.08 6.41 2.56
N THR A 83 7.84 5.78 1.67
CA THR A 83 7.31 5.03 0.53
C THR A 83 7.20 3.54 0.88
N PRO A 84 6.40 2.77 0.14
CA PRO A 84 6.35 1.31 0.35
C PRO A 84 7.73 0.66 0.24
N LEU A 85 8.54 1.07 -0.74
CA LEU A 85 9.88 0.48 -0.94
C LEU A 85 10.79 0.71 0.27
N ALA A 86 10.76 1.91 0.85
CA ALA A 86 11.58 2.22 2.02
C ALA A 86 11.30 1.26 3.18
N GLY A 87 10.01 1.01 3.44
CA GLY A 87 9.61 0.11 4.52
C GLY A 87 10.03 -1.33 4.29
N VAL A 88 9.85 -1.85 3.08
CA VAL A 88 10.17 -3.25 2.80
C VAL A 88 11.67 -3.49 2.72
N CYS A 89 12.44 -2.50 2.27
CA CYS A 89 13.91 -2.59 2.29
C CYS A 89 14.43 -2.66 3.72
N PHE A 90 13.87 -1.83 4.60
CA PHE A 90 14.22 -1.84 6.02
C PHE A 90 13.91 -3.21 6.66
N LYS A 91 12.78 -3.81 6.28
CA LYS A 91 12.37 -5.13 6.81
C LYS A 91 13.07 -6.31 6.14
N GLY A 92 13.78 -6.08 5.04
CA GLY A 92 14.49 -7.14 4.34
C GLY A 92 13.60 -8.06 3.48
N TYR A 93 12.42 -7.61 3.08
CA TYR A 93 11.51 -8.39 2.22
C TYR A 93 11.97 -8.27 0.76
N LEU A 94 13.02 -9.01 0.37
CA LEU A 94 13.66 -8.86 -0.94
C LEU A 94 12.72 -9.11 -2.13
N PRO A 95 11.89 -10.16 -2.16
CA PRO A 95 10.94 -10.35 -3.27
C PRO A 95 9.96 -9.17 -3.40
N MET A 96 9.53 -8.59 -2.28
CA MET A 96 8.67 -7.42 -2.29
C MET A 96 9.40 -6.20 -2.85
N CYS A 97 10.68 -6.01 -2.49
CA CYS A 97 11.51 -4.94 -3.03
C CYS A 97 11.61 -5.06 -4.56
N GLU A 98 11.89 -6.26 -5.05
CA GLU A 98 11.98 -6.53 -6.48
C GLU A 98 10.66 -6.23 -7.20
N LEU A 99 9.55 -6.62 -6.60
CA LEU A 99 8.22 -6.36 -7.15
C LEU A 99 7.96 -4.86 -7.29
N LEU A 100 8.23 -4.08 -6.24
CA LEU A 100 8.02 -2.64 -6.26
C LEU A 100 8.90 -1.95 -7.28
N VAL A 101 10.17 -2.35 -7.37
CA VAL A 101 11.11 -1.81 -8.36
C VAL A 101 10.65 -2.15 -9.79
N LYS A 102 10.15 -3.35 -10.00
CA LYS A 102 9.61 -3.77 -11.30
C LYS A 102 8.48 -2.85 -11.76
N TYR A 103 7.67 -2.37 -10.81
CA TYR A 103 6.55 -1.45 -11.12
C TYR A 103 6.95 0.02 -11.02
N GLY A 104 8.25 0.31 -11.00
CA GLY A 104 8.76 1.67 -11.14
C GLY A 104 9.06 2.42 -9.85
N ALA A 105 9.16 1.73 -8.72
CA ALA A 105 9.51 2.39 -7.45
C ALA A 105 10.85 3.13 -7.59
N ASN A 106 10.90 4.35 -7.06
CA ASN A 106 12.11 5.16 -7.08
C ASN A 106 13.08 4.68 -6.01
N ILE A 107 14.20 4.10 -6.44
CA ILE A 107 15.21 3.56 -5.53
C ILE A 107 16.06 4.65 -4.86
N ASP A 108 15.98 5.86 -5.36
CA ASP A 108 16.77 6.99 -4.85
C ASP A 108 15.94 7.90 -3.93
N GLU A 109 14.69 7.53 -3.62
CA GLU A 109 13.82 8.35 -2.78
C GLU A 109 14.34 8.40 -1.35
N ASN A 110 14.61 9.62 -0.85
CA ASN A 110 15.01 9.83 0.53
C ASN A 110 13.77 9.73 1.43
N ASN A 111 13.83 8.86 2.43
CA ASN A 111 12.70 8.56 3.32
C ASN A 111 12.79 9.28 4.67
N GLY A 112 13.58 10.34 4.77
CA GLY A 112 13.72 11.13 6.00
C GLY A 112 14.77 10.63 6.98
N LEU A 113 15.38 9.47 6.72
CA LEU A 113 16.45 8.92 7.56
C LEU A 113 17.84 9.17 6.97
N GLY A 114 17.93 9.98 5.91
CA GLY A 114 19.20 10.22 5.21
C GLY A 114 19.67 9.04 4.36
N MET A 115 18.84 8.03 4.21
CA MET A 115 19.13 6.82 3.43
C MET A 115 18.04 6.60 2.39
N THR A 116 18.45 6.18 1.20
CA THR A 116 17.53 5.78 0.16
C THR A 116 17.08 4.33 0.35
N PRO A 117 15.97 3.88 -0.25
CA PRO A 117 15.61 2.47 -0.25
C PRO A 117 16.72 1.57 -0.79
N TYR A 118 17.44 2.03 -1.79
CA TYR A 118 18.59 1.28 -2.35
C TYR A 118 19.68 1.08 -1.31
N THR A 119 19.98 2.11 -0.51
CA THR A 119 20.95 2.01 0.57
C THR A 119 20.54 0.98 1.61
N PHE A 120 19.26 0.98 2.00
CA PHE A 120 18.75 -0.04 2.92
C PHE A 120 18.91 -1.45 2.35
N ALA A 121 18.61 -1.64 1.07
CA ALA A 121 18.72 -2.95 0.42
C ALA A 121 20.16 -3.47 0.40
N ILE A 122 21.13 -2.59 0.25
CA ILE A 122 22.57 -2.97 0.29
C ILE A 122 23.00 -3.35 1.71
N MET A 123 22.51 -2.63 2.71
CA MET A 123 22.91 -2.83 4.10
C MET A 123 22.28 -4.06 4.76
N PHE A 124 21.12 -4.45 4.33
CA PHE A 124 20.34 -5.54 4.91
C PHE A 124 20.04 -6.63 3.90
#